data_c7fba4e2bcb1640396525147e55857cf
#
_entry.id   c7fba4e2bcb1640396525147e55857cf
#
_cell.length_a   1.000
_cell.length_b   1.000
_cell.length_c   1.000
_cell.angle_alpha   90.00
_cell.angle_beta   90.00
_cell.angle_gamma   90.00
#
_symmetry.space_group_name_H-M   'P 1'
#
loop_
_entity.id
_entity.type
_entity.pdbx_description
1 polymer ?
#
loop_
_entity_poly.entity_id
_entity_poly.type
_entity_poly.pdbx_seq_one_letter_code
_entity_poly.pdbx_strand_id
1 'polypeptide(L)'
;MTTINQELFQLAMSEEARPLMDLVKKHCEENIAPIQQEFYDLHNEKEDRWSWHPRQLELLEGAKDKARELGLWNFFLPDNDGNIGEALTNLDYAYIADDLGKYPLASESMNCSAPDTGNMEVLQQVGTPEQKKQWLEPLLNGEIRSAYAMTEPNLASSDAKNISTSAVLDGDEWVINGEKFYISGAGDPRCKIMITMVKTSPDAHPSKQQSQILVPKDNPGVEILEGMQVFGHDHAPQGHMHIRLNNVRVPKENILLGEGRGFEISQVRLGPGRIHHCMRTVGKAEKALELMVKRAGSRVAFGKPIAKLGKNVEVISRARIEINAMRLSVLQAAKAMDVLGNKEARIYISAVKAMVPEKACLIIDQAIQMHGAAGVSQWTPLADMYTDVRHLRFADGPDEVHHMVVGRAELQKYDLW
;
A
#
# COMPACT_ATOMS: atom_id res chain seq x y z
N MET A 1 -35.19 -10.23 -4.24
CA MET A 1 -34.01 -10.94 -4.79
C MET A 1 -33.11 -9.89 -5.41
N THR A 2 -31.92 -9.70 -4.89
CA THR A 2 -30.93 -8.77 -5.49
C THR A 2 -30.49 -9.40 -6.81
N THR A 3 -30.81 -8.76 -7.93
CA THR A 3 -30.36 -9.20 -9.25
C THR A 3 -28.83 -9.15 -9.29
N ILE A 4 -28.20 -10.26 -9.61
CA ILE A 4 -26.73 -10.31 -9.75
C ILE A 4 -26.36 -9.46 -10.97
N ASN A 5 -25.53 -8.43 -10.76
CA ASN A 5 -24.98 -7.68 -11.88
C ASN A 5 -23.94 -8.56 -12.60
N GLN A 6 -24.32 -9.10 -13.74
CA GLN A 6 -23.50 -10.04 -14.52
C GLN A 6 -22.19 -9.40 -15.03
N GLU A 7 -22.18 -8.09 -15.26
CA GLU A 7 -20.98 -7.37 -15.72
C GLU A 7 -19.82 -7.47 -14.73
N LEU A 8 -20.11 -7.52 -13.42
CA LEU A 8 -19.11 -7.66 -12.37
C LEU A 8 -18.38 -9.02 -12.35
N PHE A 9 -18.84 -9.97 -13.16
CA PHE A 9 -18.21 -11.29 -13.32
C PHE A 9 -17.46 -11.45 -14.65
N GLN A 10 -17.38 -10.40 -15.46
CA GLN A 10 -16.54 -10.34 -16.64
C GLN A 10 -15.11 -9.97 -16.22
N LEU A 11 -14.35 -10.98 -15.76
CA LEU A 11 -13.06 -10.80 -15.10
C LEU A 11 -11.85 -11.06 -16.03
N ALA A 12 -12.06 -11.13 -17.33
CA ALA A 12 -10.95 -11.29 -18.27
C ALA A 12 -10.11 -10.01 -18.34
N MET A 13 -8.78 -10.15 -18.29
CA MET A 13 -7.85 -9.07 -18.59
C MET A 13 -8.01 -8.64 -20.05
N SER A 14 -7.89 -7.33 -20.32
CA SER A 14 -7.93 -6.82 -21.69
C SER A 14 -6.77 -7.36 -22.53
N GLU A 15 -6.98 -7.46 -23.86
CA GLU A 15 -5.92 -7.89 -24.78
C GLU A 15 -4.78 -6.86 -24.84
N GLU A 16 -5.10 -5.58 -24.69
CA GLU A 16 -4.17 -4.46 -24.70
C GLU A 16 -3.22 -4.48 -23.51
N ALA A 17 -3.67 -4.94 -22.34
CA ALA A 17 -2.85 -4.99 -21.13
C ALA A 17 -1.95 -6.23 -21.03
N ARG A 18 -2.21 -7.29 -21.80
CA ARG A 18 -1.43 -8.55 -21.76
C ARG A 18 0.05 -8.36 -22.08
N PRO A 19 0.45 -7.62 -23.13
CA PRO A 19 1.88 -7.39 -23.41
C PRO A 19 2.59 -6.68 -22.25
N LEU A 20 1.92 -5.73 -21.59
CA LEU A 20 2.48 -5.05 -20.42
C LEU A 20 2.68 -6.02 -19.25
N MET A 21 1.72 -6.88 -18.98
CA MET A 21 1.84 -7.92 -17.93
C MET A 21 3.04 -8.84 -18.20
N ASP A 22 3.25 -9.28 -19.46
CA ASP A 22 4.36 -10.14 -19.81
C ASP A 22 5.72 -9.42 -19.65
N LEU A 23 5.80 -8.12 -19.99
CA LEU A 23 6.99 -7.30 -19.74
C LEU A 23 7.26 -7.12 -18.25
N VAL A 24 6.22 -6.89 -17.43
CA VAL A 24 6.36 -6.80 -15.96
C VAL A 24 6.90 -8.10 -15.38
N LYS A 25 6.37 -9.25 -15.78
CA LYS A 25 6.88 -10.56 -15.35
C LYS A 25 8.35 -10.74 -15.71
N LYS A 26 8.69 -10.45 -16.96
CA LYS A 26 10.07 -10.52 -17.43
C LYS A 26 10.99 -9.61 -16.63
N HIS A 27 10.59 -8.36 -16.38
CA HIS A 27 11.35 -7.41 -15.55
C HIS A 27 11.56 -7.95 -14.13
N CYS A 28 10.50 -8.48 -13.50
CA CYS A 28 10.59 -9.08 -12.17
C CYS A 28 11.55 -10.27 -12.11
N GLU A 29 11.53 -11.15 -13.12
CA GLU A 29 12.37 -12.35 -13.16
C GLU A 29 13.83 -12.04 -13.52
N GLU A 30 14.07 -11.16 -14.49
CA GLU A 30 15.39 -10.90 -15.04
C GLU A 30 16.14 -9.76 -14.33
N ASN A 31 15.43 -8.74 -13.80
CA ASN A 31 16.06 -7.55 -13.23
C ASN A 31 15.84 -7.40 -11.72
N ILE A 32 14.74 -7.94 -11.15
CA ILE A 32 14.44 -7.79 -9.72
C ILE A 32 14.90 -9.02 -8.93
N ALA A 33 14.49 -10.21 -9.33
CA ALA A 33 14.82 -11.43 -8.60
C ALA A 33 16.34 -11.63 -8.36
N PRO A 34 17.22 -11.35 -9.34
CA PRO A 34 18.66 -11.52 -9.16
C PRO A 34 19.31 -10.59 -8.14
N ILE A 35 18.79 -9.36 -7.99
CA ILE A 35 19.39 -8.34 -7.11
C ILE A 35 18.81 -8.37 -5.70
N GLN A 36 17.69 -9.04 -5.49
CA GLN A 36 16.89 -8.92 -4.27
C GLN A 36 17.66 -9.40 -3.03
N GLN A 37 18.38 -10.51 -3.12
CA GLN A 37 19.15 -11.03 -1.98
C GLN A 37 20.27 -10.07 -1.59
N GLU A 38 21.09 -9.62 -2.55
CA GLU A 38 22.15 -8.64 -2.32
C GLU A 38 21.59 -7.37 -1.69
N PHE A 39 20.47 -6.85 -2.20
CA PHE A 39 19.83 -5.64 -1.69
C PHE A 39 19.48 -5.74 -0.20
N TYR A 40 18.94 -6.88 0.24
CA TYR A 40 18.57 -7.06 1.65
C TYR A 40 19.75 -7.36 2.54
N ASP A 41 20.77 -8.09 2.06
CA ASP A 41 21.98 -8.37 2.84
C ASP A 41 22.74 -7.07 3.19
N LEU A 42 22.84 -6.14 2.23
CA LEU A 42 23.42 -4.81 2.43
C LEU A 42 22.73 -3.95 3.49
N HIS A 43 21.46 -4.23 3.83
CA HIS A 43 20.77 -3.52 4.90
C HIS A 43 21.46 -3.70 6.24
N ASN A 44 22.04 -4.86 6.51
CA ASN A 44 22.73 -5.19 7.76
C ASN A 44 24.17 -4.67 7.83
N GLU A 45 24.73 -4.18 6.71
CA GLU A 45 26.10 -3.69 6.62
C GLU A 45 26.25 -2.18 6.87
N LYS A 46 25.13 -1.47 7.13
CA LYS A 46 25.11 -0.02 7.31
C LYS A 46 25.44 0.38 8.75
N GLU A 47 26.25 1.43 8.89
CA GLU A 47 26.49 2.08 10.18
C GLU A 47 25.23 2.81 10.68
N ASP A 48 24.57 3.55 9.78
CA ASP A 48 23.29 4.21 10.03
C ASP A 48 22.13 3.47 9.36
N ARG A 49 21.22 2.92 10.15
CA ARG A 49 20.04 2.19 9.68
C ARG A 49 19.09 3.06 8.83
N TRP A 50 19.06 4.37 9.09
CA TRP A 50 18.17 5.33 8.44
C TRP A 50 18.75 5.94 7.17
N SER A 51 19.96 5.54 6.78
CA SER A 51 20.57 5.87 5.49
C SER A 51 20.40 4.71 4.50
N TRP A 52 20.54 4.99 3.22
CA TRP A 52 20.68 3.98 2.19
C TRP A 52 22.15 3.59 2.04
N HIS A 53 22.42 2.30 1.90
CA HIS A 53 23.74 1.86 1.44
C HIS A 53 23.92 2.30 -0.02
N PRO A 54 25.07 2.89 -0.44
CA PRO A 54 25.26 3.35 -1.82
C PRO A 54 24.94 2.26 -2.86
N ARG A 55 25.36 1.02 -2.60
CA ARG A 55 25.08 -0.11 -3.48
C ARG A 55 23.59 -0.49 -3.54
N GLN A 56 22.83 -0.31 -2.47
CA GLN A 56 21.37 -0.50 -2.51
C GLN A 56 20.71 0.50 -3.47
N LEU A 57 21.13 1.76 -3.43
CA LEU A 57 20.63 2.77 -4.37
C LEU A 57 21.02 2.46 -5.80
N GLU A 58 22.28 2.04 -6.03
CA GLU A 58 22.74 1.63 -7.38
C GLU A 58 21.90 0.48 -7.94
N LEU A 59 21.62 -0.55 -7.14
CA LEU A 59 20.80 -1.69 -7.55
C LEU A 59 19.36 -1.26 -7.87
N LEU A 60 18.78 -0.43 -7.01
CA LEU A 60 17.41 0.04 -7.18
C LEU A 60 17.27 0.98 -8.38
N GLU A 61 18.17 1.97 -8.52
CA GLU A 61 18.12 2.89 -9.66
C GLU A 61 18.40 2.15 -10.98
N GLY A 62 19.33 1.20 -11.00
CA GLY A 62 19.53 0.34 -12.16
C GLY A 62 18.28 -0.46 -12.56
N ALA A 63 17.52 -0.95 -11.58
CA ALA A 63 16.24 -1.61 -11.83
C ALA A 63 15.17 -0.63 -12.36
N LYS A 64 15.13 0.61 -11.82
CA LYS A 64 14.24 1.68 -12.31
C LYS A 64 14.57 2.07 -13.75
N ASP A 65 15.86 2.19 -14.08
CA ASP A 65 16.28 2.52 -15.44
C ASP A 65 15.86 1.44 -16.43
N LYS A 66 16.01 0.16 -16.06
CA LYS A 66 15.50 -0.95 -16.88
C LYS A 66 13.97 -0.92 -17.02
N ALA A 67 13.24 -0.59 -15.98
CA ALA A 67 11.79 -0.42 -16.04
C ALA A 67 11.41 0.71 -17.03
N ARG A 68 12.10 1.86 -16.97
CA ARG A 68 11.87 2.99 -17.90
C ARG A 68 12.21 2.60 -19.36
N GLU A 69 13.33 1.93 -19.61
CA GLU A 69 13.70 1.42 -20.93
C GLU A 69 12.63 0.50 -21.53
N LEU A 70 11.96 -0.30 -20.68
CA LEU A 70 10.90 -1.22 -21.08
C LEU A 70 9.52 -0.56 -21.15
N GLY A 71 9.41 0.72 -20.78
CA GLY A 71 8.14 1.41 -20.69
C GLY A 71 7.28 1.04 -19.49
N LEU A 72 7.89 0.49 -18.45
CA LEU A 72 7.22 0.05 -17.22
C LEU A 72 7.32 1.13 -16.14
N TRP A 73 6.58 2.23 -16.31
CA TRP A 73 6.68 3.36 -15.39
C TRP A 73 5.32 3.99 -15.12
N ASN A 74 4.96 4.21 -13.86
CA ASN A 74 3.71 4.88 -13.44
C ASN A 74 2.39 4.25 -13.96
N PHE A 75 2.38 3.03 -14.42
CA PHE A 75 1.20 2.41 -15.04
C PHE A 75 0.03 2.14 -14.07
N PHE A 76 0.18 2.47 -12.78
CA PHE A 76 -0.91 2.45 -11.80
C PHE A 76 -1.89 3.61 -11.97
N LEU A 77 -1.49 4.71 -12.64
CA LEU A 77 -2.32 5.91 -12.84
C LEU A 77 -3.34 5.69 -13.96
N PRO A 78 -4.65 5.86 -13.69
CA PRO A 78 -5.69 5.59 -14.68
C PRO A 78 -5.75 6.59 -15.84
N ASP A 79 -5.35 7.84 -15.64
CA ASP A 79 -5.28 8.89 -16.67
C ASP A 79 -3.87 9.42 -16.76
N ASN A 80 -3.11 8.90 -17.70
CA ASN A 80 -1.71 9.25 -17.84
C ASN A 80 -1.52 10.01 -19.17
N ASP A 81 -1.66 11.34 -19.17
CA ASP A 81 -1.51 12.22 -20.32
C ASP A 81 -0.25 11.92 -21.17
N GLY A 82 -0.29 10.84 -21.96
CA GLY A 82 0.74 10.47 -22.93
C GLY A 82 1.96 9.75 -22.35
N ASN A 83 1.98 9.33 -21.08
CA ASN A 83 2.97 8.43 -20.53
C ASN A 83 2.55 6.97 -20.71
N ILE A 84 3.52 6.11 -20.95
CA ILE A 84 3.39 4.69 -21.21
C ILE A 84 2.56 4.01 -20.13
N GLY A 85 1.49 3.37 -20.56
CA GLY A 85 0.46 2.81 -19.72
C GLY A 85 -0.84 3.55 -19.97
N GLU A 86 -1.31 3.59 -21.23
CA GLU A 86 -2.66 4.07 -21.55
C GLU A 86 -3.62 3.43 -20.57
N ALA A 87 -4.23 4.28 -19.75
CA ALA A 87 -5.35 4.04 -18.86
C ALA A 87 -5.68 2.56 -18.60
N LEU A 88 -4.81 1.86 -17.85
CA LEU A 88 -5.15 0.53 -17.39
C LEU A 88 -6.43 0.60 -16.56
N THR A 89 -7.36 -0.29 -16.84
CA THR A 89 -8.49 -0.48 -15.94
C THR A 89 -7.99 -0.97 -14.58
N ASN A 90 -8.76 -0.74 -13.51
CA ASN A 90 -8.41 -1.32 -12.21
C ASN A 90 -8.32 -2.85 -12.28
N LEU A 91 -9.12 -3.47 -13.12
CA LEU A 91 -9.09 -4.91 -13.37
C LEU A 91 -7.75 -5.33 -13.98
N ASP A 92 -7.26 -4.66 -15.01
CA ASP A 92 -5.98 -4.96 -15.65
C ASP A 92 -4.81 -4.75 -14.68
N TYR A 93 -4.83 -3.64 -13.94
CA TYR A 93 -3.84 -3.38 -12.91
C TYR A 93 -3.86 -4.45 -11.81
N ALA A 94 -5.01 -5.00 -11.46
CA ALA A 94 -5.10 -6.05 -10.44
C ALA A 94 -4.33 -7.31 -10.81
N TYR A 95 -4.37 -7.72 -12.08
CA TYR A 95 -3.57 -8.84 -12.57
C TYR A 95 -2.07 -8.58 -12.47
N ILE A 96 -1.65 -7.37 -12.86
CA ILE A 96 -0.23 -6.98 -12.82
C ILE A 96 0.24 -6.87 -11.37
N ALA A 97 -0.54 -6.24 -10.50
CA ALA A 97 -0.19 -6.03 -9.10
C ALA A 97 -0.09 -7.33 -8.29
N ASP A 98 -0.81 -8.40 -8.68
CA ASP A 98 -0.61 -9.75 -8.12
C ASP A 98 0.83 -10.21 -8.35
N ASP A 99 1.36 -10.05 -9.56
CA ASP A 99 2.76 -10.41 -9.85
C ASP A 99 3.76 -9.51 -9.11
N LEU A 100 3.50 -8.19 -8.99
CA LEU A 100 4.33 -7.28 -8.20
C LEU A 100 4.44 -7.73 -6.73
N GLY A 101 3.38 -8.30 -6.18
CA GLY A 101 3.34 -8.76 -4.80
C GLY A 101 4.32 -9.89 -4.47
N LYS A 102 4.81 -10.62 -5.48
CA LYS A 102 5.78 -11.72 -5.31
C LYS A 102 7.22 -11.23 -5.08
N TYR A 103 7.51 -9.98 -5.44
CA TYR A 103 8.84 -9.40 -5.43
C TYR A 103 8.84 -8.07 -4.68
N PRO A 104 9.42 -7.98 -3.47
CA PRO A 104 9.35 -6.77 -2.63
C PRO A 104 9.82 -5.47 -3.30
N LEU A 105 10.84 -5.54 -4.18
CA LEU A 105 11.38 -4.37 -4.87
C LEU A 105 10.61 -3.98 -6.15
N ALA A 106 9.75 -4.87 -6.67
CA ALA A 106 9.13 -4.68 -7.97
C ALA A 106 8.28 -3.41 -8.05
N SER A 107 7.43 -3.16 -7.05
CA SER A 107 6.56 -1.98 -7.06
C SER A 107 7.36 -0.68 -7.10
N GLU A 108 8.45 -0.55 -6.34
CA GLU A 108 9.25 0.66 -6.35
C GLU A 108 10.07 0.81 -7.63
N SER A 109 10.57 -0.29 -8.20
CA SER A 109 11.35 -0.25 -9.45
C SER A 109 10.57 0.29 -10.64
N MET A 110 9.23 0.23 -10.58
CA MET A 110 8.32 0.73 -11.62
C MET A 110 7.50 1.96 -11.17
N ASN A 111 7.92 2.59 -10.05
CA ASN A 111 7.26 3.73 -9.42
C ASN A 111 5.77 3.49 -9.08
N CYS A 112 5.44 2.25 -8.71
CA CYS A 112 4.09 1.80 -8.37
C CYS A 112 3.94 1.45 -6.88
N SER A 113 4.79 1.99 -5.99
CA SER A 113 4.78 1.65 -4.57
C SER A 113 4.01 2.65 -3.72
N ALA A 114 3.37 2.14 -2.66
CA ALA A 114 2.80 2.98 -1.61
C ALA A 114 3.94 3.57 -0.72
N PRO A 115 3.73 4.74 -0.10
CA PRO A 115 2.51 5.57 -0.13
C PRO A 115 2.40 6.48 -1.35
N ASP A 116 3.42 6.55 -2.21
CA ASP A 116 3.52 7.54 -3.30
C ASP A 116 2.39 7.41 -4.32
N THR A 117 1.98 6.18 -4.69
CA THR A 117 0.87 6.00 -5.64
C THR A 117 -0.38 6.76 -5.23
N GLY A 118 -0.83 6.58 -3.98
CA GLY A 118 -2.02 7.29 -3.49
C GLY A 118 -1.81 8.80 -3.35
N ASN A 119 -0.59 9.25 -3.03
CA ASN A 119 -0.26 10.67 -2.93
C ASN A 119 -0.19 11.33 -4.32
N MET A 120 0.36 10.62 -5.32
CA MET A 120 0.36 11.08 -6.72
C MET A 120 -1.06 11.18 -7.28
N GLU A 121 -1.92 10.20 -7.02
CA GLU A 121 -3.34 10.26 -7.40
C GLU A 121 -4.07 11.46 -6.79
N VAL A 122 -3.84 11.74 -5.50
CA VAL A 122 -4.40 12.95 -4.84
C VAL A 122 -3.91 14.22 -5.53
N LEU A 123 -2.60 14.37 -5.70
CA LEU A 123 -2.03 15.56 -6.34
C LEU A 123 -2.52 15.72 -7.78
N GLN A 124 -2.66 14.63 -8.53
CA GLN A 124 -3.18 14.68 -9.90
C GLN A 124 -4.62 15.16 -9.94
N GLN A 125 -5.47 14.67 -9.03
CA GLN A 125 -6.90 14.98 -9.05
C GLN A 125 -7.22 16.35 -8.45
N VAL A 126 -6.55 16.75 -7.36
CA VAL A 126 -6.94 17.92 -6.59
C VAL A 126 -5.84 18.97 -6.41
N GLY A 127 -4.61 18.71 -6.84
CA GLY A 127 -3.50 19.66 -6.78
C GLY A 127 -3.68 20.84 -7.74
N THR A 128 -3.27 22.04 -7.33
CA THR A 128 -3.15 23.19 -8.24
C THR A 128 -2.01 22.96 -9.25
N PRO A 129 -1.97 23.71 -10.37
CA PRO A 129 -0.84 23.61 -11.31
C PRO A 129 0.53 23.78 -10.63
N GLU A 130 0.63 24.73 -9.68
CA GLU A 130 1.85 25.01 -8.93
C GLU A 130 2.23 23.84 -8.03
N GLN A 131 1.26 23.26 -7.29
CA GLN A 131 1.47 22.10 -6.44
C GLN A 131 1.86 20.87 -7.26
N LYS A 132 1.24 20.66 -8.43
CA LYS A 132 1.60 19.58 -9.36
C LYS A 132 3.03 19.74 -9.86
N LYS A 133 3.40 20.93 -10.32
CA LYS A 133 4.76 21.21 -10.78
C LYS A 133 5.80 21.01 -9.69
N GLN A 134 5.49 21.45 -8.46
CA GLN A 134 6.44 21.39 -7.34
C GLN A 134 6.61 19.98 -6.78
N TRP A 135 5.53 19.19 -6.71
CA TRP A 135 5.52 17.91 -5.96
C TRP A 135 5.14 16.70 -6.81
N LEU A 136 4.13 16.81 -7.68
CA LEU A 136 3.70 15.67 -8.48
C LEU A 136 4.71 15.31 -9.57
N GLU A 137 5.24 16.29 -10.30
CA GLU A 137 6.24 16.02 -11.35
C GLU A 137 7.47 15.28 -10.81
N PRO A 138 8.14 15.72 -9.72
CA PRO A 138 9.26 14.99 -9.15
C PRO A 138 8.90 13.59 -8.62
N LEU A 139 7.66 13.41 -8.10
CA LEU A 139 7.17 12.10 -7.68
C LEU A 139 6.96 11.17 -8.89
N LEU A 140 6.36 11.67 -9.96
CA LEU A 140 6.16 10.92 -11.21
C LEU A 140 7.50 10.54 -11.85
N ASN A 141 8.51 11.40 -11.75
CA ASN A 141 9.87 11.11 -12.21
C ASN A 141 10.62 10.14 -11.30
N GLY A 142 10.12 9.86 -10.09
CA GLY A 142 10.80 9.02 -9.10
C GLY A 142 12.01 9.69 -8.43
N GLU A 143 12.13 11.02 -8.54
CA GLU A 143 13.22 11.83 -7.96
C GLU A 143 13.10 11.97 -6.45
N ILE A 144 11.85 12.04 -5.95
CA ILE A 144 11.52 12.14 -4.54
C ILE A 144 10.53 11.07 -4.12
N ARG A 145 10.39 10.88 -2.81
CA ARG A 145 9.34 10.08 -2.19
C ARG A 145 8.45 10.99 -1.34
N SER A 146 7.32 10.44 -0.91
CA SER A 146 6.32 11.15 -0.12
C SER A 146 5.81 10.31 1.05
N ALA A 147 5.05 10.95 1.95
CA ALA A 147 4.35 10.25 3.01
C ALA A 147 2.92 10.79 3.17
N TYR A 148 2.06 10.01 3.84
CA TYR A 148 0.71 10.42 4.18
C TYR A 148 0.54 10.44 5.70
N ALA A 149 0.50 11.65 6.28
CA ALA A 149 0.52 11.87 7.71
C ALA A 149 -0.92 12.05 8.25
N MET A 150 -1.59 10.94 8.57
CA MET A 150 -2.98 10.93 9.04
C MET A 150 -3.09 10.48 10.49
N THR A 151 -2.61 9.29 10.81
CA THR A 151 -2.81 8.59 12.09
C THR A 151 -2.16 9.31 13.26
N GLU A 152 -2.83 9.37 14.42
CA GLU A 152 -2.37 10.04 15.64
C GLU A 152 -2.29 9.08 16.82
N PRO A 153 -1.26 9.20 17.72
CA PRO A 153 -1.02 8.20 18.77
C PRO A 153 -2.07 8.21 19.89
N ASN A 154 -2.70 9.35 20.16
CA ASN A 154 -3.51 9.56 21.36
C ASN A 154 -5.02 9.43 21.13
N LEU A 155 -5.45 8.98 19.94
CA LEU A 155 -6.85 8.84 19.59
C LEU A 155 -7.10 7.74 18.56
N ALA A 156 -8.35 7.32 18.42
CA ALA A 156 -8.76 6.32 17.43
C ALA A 156 -8.86 6.95 16.04
N SER A 157 -7.75 6.95 15.28
CA SER A 157 -7.67 7.54 13.95
C SER A 157 -8.39 6.73 12.86
N SER A 158 -8.86 5.52 13.17
CA SER A 158 -9.77 4.76 12.32
C SER A 158 -11.09 5.50 12.05
N ASP A 159 -11.51 6.38 12.97
CA ASP A 159 -12.46 7.44 12.68
C ASP A 159 -11.72 8.73 12.30
N ALA A 160 -11.66 9.02 11.01
CA ALA A 160 -10.98 10.20 10.47
C ALA A 160 -11.47 11.53 11.06
N LYS A 161 -12.68 11.57 11.63
CA LYS A 161 -13.24 12.78 12.26
C LYS A 161 -12.59 13.08 13.62
N ASN A 162 -11.92 12.09 14.24
CA ASN A 162 -11.23 12.27 15.51
C ASN A 162 -9.90 13.01 15.39
N ILE A 163 -9.35 13.18 14.17
CA ILE A 163 -8.07 13.85 13.97
C ILE A 163 -8.03 15.17 14.73
N SER A 164 -7.01 15.36 15.57
CA SER A 164 -6.87 16.49 16.50
C SER A 164 -5.70 17.41 16.17
N THR A 165 -4.72 16.97 15.37
CA THR A 165 -3.64 17.83 14.86
C THR A 165 -4.27 19.11 14.30
N SER A 166 -3.94 20.25 14.89
CA SER A 166 -4.56 21.53 14.54
C SER A 166 -3.78 22.26 13.44
N ALA A 167 -4.49 23.02 12.63
CA ALA A 167 -3.89 24.01 11.76
C ALA A 167 -4.71 25.31 11.84
N VAL A 168 -4.02 26.40 12.15
CA VAL A 168 -4.61 27.74 12.27
C VAL A 168 -3.96 28.64 11.25
N LEU A 169 -4.78 29.39 10.51
CA LEU A 169 -4.27 30.39 9.57
C LEU A 169 -3.81 31.64 10.34
N ASP A 170 -2.52 31.99 10.20
CA ASP A 170 -1.87 33.15 10.80
C ASP A 170 -1.27 34.00 9.67
N GLY A 171 -1.98 35.03 9.26
CA GLY A 171 -1.63 35.81 8.07
C GLY A 171 -1.75 34.97 6.79
N ASP A 172 -0.62 34.77 6.11
CA ASP A 172 -0.53 33.99 4.86
C ASP A 172 0.08 32.60 5.10
N GLU A 173 0.13 32.11 6.35
CA GLU A 173 0.70 30.82 6.70
C GLU A 173 -0.24 29.99 7.56
N TRP A 174 -0.28 28.68 7.31
CA TRP A 174 -0.81 27.71 8.26
C TRP A 174 0.20 27.40 9.34
N VAL A 175 -0.22 27.46 10.59
CA VAL A 175 0.55 27.02 11.78
C VAL A 175 -0.01 25.71 12.27
N ILE A 176 0.78 24.64 12.14
CA ILE A 176 0.35 23.27 12.40
C ILE A 176 0.99 22.73 13.68
N ASN A 177 0.17 22.15 14.57
CA ASN A 177 0.60 21.55 15.81
C ASN A 177 -0.09 20.22 16.07
N GLY A 178 0.69 19.20 16.47
CA GLY A 178 0.18 17.86 16.78
C GLY A 178 1.23 16.77 16.66
N GLU A 179 0.78 15.52 16.73
CA GLU A 179 1.62 14.35 16.56
C GLU A 179 1.00 13.36 15.58
N LYS A 180 1.82 12.71 14.79
CA LYS A 180 1.45 11.67 13.84
C LYS A 180 2.32 10.45 14.05
N PHE A 181 1.75 9.24 13.95
CA PHE A 181 2.55 8.02 14.11
C PHE A 181 2.19 6.96 13.06
N TYR A 182 3.06 5.98 12.89
CA TYR A 182 3.00 5.02 11.79
C TYR A 182 2.94 5.68 10.41
N ILE A 183 3.68 6.78 10.24
CA ILE A 183 3.76 7.49 8.97
C ILE A 183 4.76 6.80 8.06
N SER A 184 4.25 5.94 7.19
CA SER A 184 5.05 5.11 6.28
C SER A 184 5.82 5.95 5.28
N GLY A 185 7.09 5.62 5.09
CA GLY A 185 7.99 6.29 4.15
C GLY A 185 8.59 7.59 4.67
N ALA A 186 8.14 8.13 5.80
CA ALA A 186 8.66 9.40 6.32
C ALA A 186 10.09 9.31 6.86
N GLY A 187 10.60 8.11 7.15
CA GLY A 187 12.01 7.89 7.50
C GLY A 187 12.96 8.00 6.31
N ASP A 188 12.48 7.69 5.13
CA ASP A 188 13.31 7.68 3.92
C ASP A 188 13.96 9.06 3.68
N PRO A 189 15.29 9.13 3.50
CA PRO A 189 15.97 10.38 3.15
C PRO A 189 15.48 11.02 1.85
N ARG A 190 14.89 10.22 0.95
CA ARG A 190 14.29 10.67 -0.32
C ARG A 190 12.88 11.26 -0.13
N CYS A 191 12.22 11.04 1.01
CA CYS A 191 10.92 11.64 1.32
C CYS A 191 11.08 13.16 1.48
N LYS A 192 10.37 13.95 0.67
CA LYS A 192 10.47 15.41 0.67
C LYS A 192 9.16 16.09 1.05
N ILE A 193 8.02 15.41 0.89
CA ILE A 193 6.69 15.98 1.11
C ILE A 193 5.79 15.02 1.87
N MET A 194 4.99 15.55 2.76
CA MET A 194 3.92 14.84 3.47
C MET A 194 2.58 15.48 3.16
N ILE A 195 1.59 14.69 2.78
CA ILE A 195 0.18 15.09 2.79
C ILE A 195 -0.33 14.90 4.20
N THR A 196 -0.60 15.98 4.91
CA THR A 196 -0.89 15.96 6.34
C THR A 196 -2.36 16.27 6.62
N MET A 197 -3.06 15.34 7.27
CA MET A 197 -4.44 15.53 7.73
C MET A 197 -4.46 16.36 9.00
N VAL A 198 -5.20 17.47 8.99
CA VAL A 198 -5.28 18.44 10.09
C VAL A 198 -6.72 18.87 10.33
N LYS A 199 -6.99 19.43 11.51
CA LYS A 199 -8.28 20.07 11.85
C LYS A 199 -8.13 21.59 11.72
N THR A 200 -8.83 22.18 10.74
CA THR A 200 -8.82 23.62 10.49
C THR A 200 -10.07 24.31 11.02
N SER A 201 -11.21 23.62 11.03
CA SER A 201 -12.52 24.21 11.27
C SER A 201 -13.27 23.44 12.37
N PRO A 202 -12.85 23.55 13.67
CA PRO A 202 -13.39 22.72 14.76
C PRO A 202 -14.89 22.92 15.00
N ASP A 203 -15.42 24.08 14.68
CA ASP A 203 -16.83 24.44 14.87
C ASP A 203 -17.73 24.02 13.68
N ALA A 204 -17.15 23.54 12.60
CA ALA A 204 -17.90 23.09 11.42
C ALA A 204 -18.57 21.73 11.67
N HIS A 205 -19.44 21.32 10.73
CA HIS A 205 -19.99 19.96 10.74
C HIS A 205 -18.87 18.91 10.78
N PRO A 206 -18.97 17.81 11.55
CA PRO A 206 -17.89 16.83 11.75
C PRO A 206 -17.18 16.32 10.48
N SER A 207 -17.91 16.25 9.36
CA SER A 207 -17.33 15.85 8.06
C SER A 207 -16.59 16.97 7.32
N LYS A 208 -16.58 18.19 7.87
CA LYS A 208 -15.97 19.38 7.29
C LYS A 208 -14.99 20.08 8.24
N GLN A 209 -14.56 19.39 9.28
CA GLN A 209 -13.57 19.93 10.22
C GLN A 209 -12.14 19.76 9.76
N GLN A 210 -11.87 18.75 8.92
CA GLN A 210 -10.53 18.36 8.51
C GLN A 210 -10.19 18.92 7.13
N SER A 211 -8.91 19.27 6.99
CA SER A 211 -8.25 19.65 5.73
C SER A 211 -7.01 18.81 5.52
N GLN A 212 -6.46 18.85 4.31
CA GLN A 212 -5.16 18.26 4.04
C GLN A 212 -4.20 19.35 3.56
N ILE A 213 -3.02 19.39 4.17
CA ILE A 213 -2.00 20.41 3.91
C ILE A 213 -0.70 19.73 3.50
N LEU A 214 -0.06 20.24 2.47
CA LEU A 214 1.27 19.82 2.02
C LEU A 214 2.33 20.38 2.97
N VAL A 215 3.03 19.48 3.67
CA VAL A 215 4.09 19.82 4.62
C VAL A 215 5.42 19.27 4.11
N PRO A 216 6.39 20.13 3.73
CA PRO A 216 7.75 19.69 3.44
C PRO A 216 8.34 18.97 4.66
N LYS A 217 8.99 17.82 4.45
CA LYS A 217 9.55 17.03 5.54
C LYS A 217 10.70 17.76 6.28
N ASP A 218 11.44 18.58 5.56
CA ASP A 218 12.57 19.36 6.09
C ASP A 218 12.17 20.68 6.74
N ASN A 219 10.87 20.93 6.92
CA ASN A 219 10.39 22.10 7.63
C ASN A 219 10.91 22.10 9.08
N PRO A 220 11.47 23.22 9.60
CA PRO A 220 12.09 23.27 10.93
C PRO A 220 11.18 22.83 12.09
N GLY A 221 9.86 22.94 11.93
CA GLY A 221 8.88 22.51 12.93
C GLY A 221 8.54 21.01 12.86
N VAL A 222 9.08 20.28 11.90
CA VAL A 222 8.87 18.81 11.74
C VAL A 222 9.98 18.09 12.49
N GLU A 223 9.61 17.33 13.51
CA GLU A 223 10.54 16.54 14.32
C GLU A 223 10.20 15.05 14.15
N ILE A 224 11.17 14.27 13.64
CA ILE A 224 11.07 12.80 13.61
C ILE A 224 11.50 12.28 14.97
N LEU A 225 10.60 11.69 15.73
CA LEU A 225 10.84 11.22 17.10
C LEU A 225 11.48 9.84 17.11
N GLU A 226 10.85 8.88 16.44
CA GLU A 226 11.32 7.50 16.37
C GLU A 226 10.70 6.74 15.19
N GLY A 227 11.31 5.61 14.82
CA GLY A 227 10.74 4.62 13.91
C GLY A 227 9.88 3.61 14.68
N MET A 228 8.61 3.51 14.32
CA MET A 228 7.70 2.53 14.90
C MET A 228 8.02 1.14 14.37
N GLN A 229 7.92 0.13 15.22
CA GLN A 229 8.20 -1.25 14.87
C GLN A 229 6.91 -2.06 14.66
N VAL A 230 6.96 -3.00 13.73
CA VAL A 230 5.97 -4.06 13.57
C VAL A 230 6.65 -5.38 13.92
N PHE A 231 6.31 -5.97 15.07
CA PHE A 231 6.97 -7.17 15.62
C PHE A 231 8.51 -7.07 15.70
N GLY A 232 9.03 -5.89 16.04
CA GLY A 232 10.46 -5.65 16.13
C GLY A 232 11.14 -5.23 14.82
N HIS A 233 10.42 -5.17 13.70
CA HIS A 233 10.91 -4.66 12.42
C HIS A 233 10.54 -3.20 12.24
N ASP A 234 11.53 -2.32 12.06
CA ASP A 234 11.33 -0.88 11.86
C ASP A 234 11.24 -0.47 10.38
N HIS A 235 11.49 -1.40 9.46
CA HIS A 235 11.50 -1.19 8.01
C HIS A 235 12.40 -0.02 7.55
N ALA A 236 13.48 0.23 8.30
CA ALA A 236 14.46 1.26 7.93
C ALA A 236 15.08 0.98 6.55
N PRO A 237 15.41 2.00 5.75
CA PRO A 237 15.34 3.42 6.06
C PRO A 237 14.00 4.08 5.79
N GLN A 238 13.05 3.43 5.10
CA GLN A 238 11.73 4.01 4.79
C GLN A 238 10.92 4.25 6.07
N GLY A 239 10.81 3.23 6.92
CA GLY A 239 10.21 3.26 8.23
C GLY A 239 8.74 3.65 8.30
N HIS A 240 8.22 3.59 9.53
CA HIS A 240 6.90 4.10 9.91
C HIS A 240 7.11 5.06 11.06
N MET A 241 7.16 6.37 10.79
CA MET A 241 7.67 7.34 11.76
C MET A 241 6.61 7.82 12.73
N HIS A 242 7.04 8.06 13.97
CA HIS A 242 6.39 8.93 14.92
C HIS A 242 6.94 10.35 14.72
N ILE A 243 6.05 11.31 14.45
CA ILE A 243 6.40 12.67 14.03
C ILE A 243 5.68 13.65 14.93
N ARG A 244 6.41 14.64 15.45
CA ARG A 244 5.85 15.83 16.09
C ARG A 244 5.87 17.00 15.12
N LEU A 245 4.76 17.72 15.06
CA LEU A 245 4.59 18.98 14.37
C LEU A 245 4.50 20.07 15.42
N ASN A 246 5.52 20.91 15.50
CA ASN A 246 5.64 21.97 16.50
C ASN A 246 5.76 23.32 15.81
N ASN A 247 4.66 24.07 15.78
CA ASN A 247 4.58 25.34 15.08
C ASN A 247 5.11 25.26 13.62
N VAL A 248 4.75 24.19 12.92
CA VAL A 248 5.11 24.03 11.51
C VAL A 248 4.39 25.10 10.70
N ARG A 249 5.16 25.97 10.05
CA ARG A 249 4.65 27.06 9.23
C ARG A 249 4.80 26.70 7.76
N VAL A 250 3.70 26.76 7.02
CA VAL A 250 3.67 26.55 5.57
C VAL A 250 2.75 27.59 4.91
N PRO A 251 3.03 27.99 3.66
CA PRO A 251 2.17 28.92 2.93
C PRO A 251 0.71 28.50 2.91
N LYS A 252 -0.22 29.43 2.92
CA LYS A 252 -1.66 29.15 2.86
C LYS A 252 -2.06 28.37 1.62
N GLU A 253 -1.33 28.50 0.55
CA GLU A 253 -1.51 27.81 -0.73
C GLU A 253 -1.19 26.32 -0.66
N ASN A 254 -0.54 25.83 0.43
CA ASN A 254 -0.24 24.40 0.61
C ASN A 254 -1.47 23.56 0.97
N ILE A 255 -2.63 24.18 1.20
CA ILE A 255 -3.88 23.45 1.39
C ILE A 255 -4.36 22.80 0.09
N LEU A 256 -4.78 21.55 0.16
CA LEU A 256 -5.36 20.83 -0.97
C LEU A 256 -6.86 21.08 -1.05
N LEU A 257 -7.36 21.47 -2.22
CA LEU A 257 -8.78 21.66 -2.55
C LEU A 257 -9.52 22.69 -1.68
N GLY A 258 -8.93 23.15 -0.59
CA GLY A 258 -9.49 24.13 0.33
C GLY A 258 -9.89 23.57 1.69
N GLU A 259 -10.33 24.50 2.55
CA GLU A 259 -10.65 24.21 3.95
C GLU A 259 -11.88 23.30 4.10
N GLY A 260 -11.83 22.37 5.06
CA GLY A 260 -12.93 21.46 5.33
C GLY A 260 -13.13 20.32 4.30
N ARG A 261 -12.22 20.16 3.35
CA ARG A 261 -12.30 19.15 2.29
C ARG A 261 -11.43 17.90 2.55
N GLY A 262 -10.77 17.82 3.72
CA GLY A 262 -9.83 16.74 4.03
C GLY A 262 -10.44 15.36 4.02
N PHE A 263 -11.67 15.20 4.50
CA PHE A 263 -12.37 13.91 4.47
C PHE A 263 -12.70 13.47 3.03
N GLU A 264 -13.13 14.39 2.19
CA GLU A 264 -13.39 14.14 0.76
C GLU A 264 -12.14 13.65 0.05
N ILE A 265 -11.01 14.34 0.22
CA ILE A 265 -9.71 13.96 -0.35
C ILE A 265 -9.29 12.56 0.14
N SER A 266 -9.51 12.25 1.43
CA SER A 266 -9.21 10.92 1.98
C SER A 266 -9.98 9.80 1.27
N GLN A 267 -11.22 10.04 0.84
CA GLN A 267 -12.00 9.03 0.11
C GLN A 267 -11.43 8.79 -1.29
N VAL A 268 -10.92 9.83 -1.95
CA VAL A 268 -10.23 9.73 -3.24
C VAL A 268 -8.98 8.84 -3.11
N ARG A 269 -8.15 9.10 -2.11
CA ARG A 269 -6.89 8.39 -1.88
C ARG A 269 -7.07 6.94 -1.42
N LEU A 270 -7.97 6.72 -0.46
CA LEU A 270 -8.06 5.44 0.24
C LEU A 270 -8.80 4.35 -0.57
N GLY A 271 -9.61 4.72 -1.54
CA GLY A 271 -10.30 3.78 -2.42
C GLY A 271 -9.31 2.91 -3.21
N PRO A 272 -8.54 3.50 -4.13
CA PRO A 272 -7.51 2.79 -4.89
C PRO A 272 -6.43 2.17 -4.00
N GLY A 273 -5.93 2.89 -2.99
CA GLY A 273 -4.90 2.38 -2.08
C GLY A 273 -5.28 1.06 -1.41
N ARG A 274 -6.52 0.92 -0.94
CA ARG A 274 -7.04 -0.31 -0.31
C ARG A 274 -7.01 -1.50 -1.23
N ILE A 275 -7.47 -1.33 -2.46
CA ILE A 275 -7.51 -2.42 -3.44
C ILE A 275 -6.09 -2.80 -3.90
N HIS A 276 -5.19 -1.83 -4.10
CA HIS A 276 -3.79 -2.08 -4.46
C HIS A 276 -3.06 -2.91 -3.39
N HIS A 277 -3.33 -2.67 -2.10
CA HIS A 277 -2.81 -3.52 -1.03
C HIS A 277 -3.32 -4.96 -1.14
N CYS A 278 -4.62 -5.15 -1.40
CA CYS A 278 -5.20 -6.49 -1.56
C CYS A 278 -4.62 -7.22 -2.77
N MET A 279 -4.47 -6.54 -3.91
CA MET A 279 -3.88 -7.10 -5.13
C MET A 279 -2.48 -7.68 -4.85
N ARG A 280 -1.57 -6.85 -4.32
CA ARG A 280 -0.20 -7.30 -3.99
C ARG A 280 -0.16 -8.36 -2.90
N THR A 281 -1.11 -8.34 -1.96
CA THR A 281 -1.18 -9.34 -0.89
C THR A 281 -1.54 -10.73 -1.41
N VAL A 282 -2.35 -10.84 -2.46
CA VAL A 282 -2.60 -12.11 -3.14
C VAL A 282 -1.30 -12.68 -3.71
N GLY A 283 -0.49 -11.86 -4.37
CA GLY A 283 0.83 -12.27 -4.86
C GLY A 283 1.80 -12.70 -3.76
N LYS A 284 1.80 -12.01 -2.61
CA LYS A 284 2.58 -12.44 -1.44
C LYS A 284 2.13 -13.81 -0.93
N ALA A 285 0.82 -14.06 -0.86
CA ALA A 285 0.28 -15.36 -0.46
C ALA A 285 0.66 -16.47 -1.47
N GLU A 286 0.66 -16.17 -2.77
CA GLU A 286 1.13 -17.08 -3.82
C GLU A 286 2.61 -17.43 -3.62
N LYS A 287 3.45 -16.43 -3.33
CA LYS A 287 4.88 -16.66 -3.03
C LYS A 287 5.07 -17.51 -1.78
N ALA A 288 4.29 -17.28 -0.73
CA ALA A 288 4.34 -18.11 0.48
C ALA A 288 3.94 -19.56 0.18
N LEU A 289 2.92 -19.79 -0.65
CA LEU A 289 2.55 -21.14 -1.07
C LEU A 289 3.65 -21.81 -1.90
N GLU A 290 4.30 -21.07 -2.82
CA GLU A 290 5.44 -21.60 -3.58
C GLU A 290 6.55 -22.10 -2.66
N LEU A 291 6.94 -21.30 -1.66
CA LEU A 291 7.94 -21.65 -0.66
C LEU A 291 7.50 -22.87 0.17
N MET A 292 6.25 -22.91 0.59
CA MET A 292 5.63 -24.01 1.31
C MET A 292 5.73 -25.33 0.54
N VAL A 293 5.36 -25.33 -0.74
CA VAL A 293 5.38 -26.50 -1.61
C VAL A 293 6.81 -27.00 -1.83
N LYS A 294 7.75 -26.08 -2.15
CA LYS A 294 9.17 -26.41 -2.31
C LYS A 294 9.75 -27.05 -1.05
N ARG A 295 9.44 -26.48 0.12
CA ARG A 295 9.86 -27.01 1.41
C ARG A 295 9.27 -28.41 1.67
N ALA A 296 7.97 -28.56 1.44
CA ALA A 296 7.25 -29.82 1.66
C ALA A 296 7.80 -30.97 0.80
N GLY A 297 8.20 -30.68 -0.43
CA GLY A 297 8.77 -31.65 -1.36
C GLY A 297 10.23 -32.03 -1.07
N SER A 298 11.04 -31.06 -0.64
CA SER A 298 12.49 -31.24 -0.46
C SER A 298 12.90 -31.70 0.94
N ARG A 299 12.15 -31.31 2.01
CA ARG A 299 12.52 -31.65 3.38
C ARG A 299 12.09 -33.07 3.73
N VAL A 300 13.06 -33.90 4.15
CA VAL A 300 12.83 -35.28 4.57
C VAL A 300 12.80 -35.37 6.11
N ALA A 301 11.76 -36.00 6.64
CA ALA A 301 11.64 -36.39 8.03
C ALA A 301 10.99 -37.79 8.12
N PHE A 302 11.40 -38.61 9.10
CA PHE A 302 10.89 -39.97 9.24
C PHE A 302 10.96 -40.81 7.94
N GLY A 303 12.06 -40.64 7.18
CA GLY A 303 12.36 -41.39 5.96
C GLY A 303 11.56 -40.98 4.69
N LYS A 304 10.78 -39.88 4.72
CA LYS A 304 9.98 -39.44 3.57
C LYS A 304 9.83 -37.90 3.52
N PRO A 305 9.55 -37.31 2.34
CA PRO A 305 9.25 -35.88 2.25
C PRO A 305 8.11 -35.49 3.20
N ILE A 306 8.24 -34.32 3.85
CA ILE A 306 7.21 -33.84 4.80
C ILE A 306 5.84 -33.61 4.13
N ALA A 307 5.79 -33.43 2.83
CA ALA A 307 4.54 -33.43 2.06
C ALA A 307 3.69 -34.69 2.31
N LYS A 308 4.33 -35.83 2.61
CA LYS A 308 3.68 -37.13 2.88
C LYS A 308 3.40 -37.37 4.37
N LEU A 309 3.59 -36.37 5.22
CA LEU A 309 3.39 -36.45 6.66
C LEU A 309 2.17 -35.67 7.12
N GLY A 310 1.39 -36.25 8.04
CA GLY A 310 0.27 -35.57 8.67
C GLY A 310 -0.72 -34.96 7.66
N LYS A 311 -1.12 -33.71 7.91
CA LYS A 311 -2.08 -32.95 7.10
C LYS A 311 -1.44 -32.01 6.09
N ASN A 312 -0.15 -32.14 5.78
CA ASN A 312 0.55 -31.16 4.94
C ASN A 312 -0.05 -31.01 3.53
N VAL A 313 -0.56 -32.10 2.95
CA VAL A 313 -1.29 -32.02 1.66
C VAL A 313 -2.58 -31.20 1.80
N GLU A 314 -3.33 -31.36 2.91
CA GLU A 314 -4.53 -30.58 3.18
C GLU A 314 -4.18 -29.10 3.38
N VAL A 315 -3.12 -28.78 4.12
CA VAL A 315 -2.65 -27.39 4.31
C VAL A 315 -2.33 -26.72 2.98
N ILE A 316 -1.60 -27.37 2.09
CA ILE A 316 -1.28 -26.89 0.74
C ILE A 316 -2.55 -26.70 -0.08
N SER A 317 -3.49 -27.66 -0.02
CA SER A 317 -4.78 -27.57 -0.73
C SER A 317 -5.60 -26.38 -0.24
N ARG A 318 -5.74 -26.19 1.06
CA ARG A 318 -6.46 -25.05 1.66
C ARG A 318 -5.85 -23.71 1.23
N ALA A 319 -4.52 -23.59 1.28
CA ALA A 319 -3.82 -22.39 0.82
C ALA A 319 -4.14 -22.08 -0.65
N ARG A 320 -4.11 -23.08 -1.55
CA ARG A 320 -4.46 -22.89 -2.96
C ARG A 320 -5.91 -22.45 -3.14
N ILE A 321 -6.85 -23.07 -2.44
CA ILE A 321 -8.27 -22.73 -2.51
C ILE A 321 -8.50 -21.28 -2.05
N GLU A 322 -7.93 -20.90 -0.91
CA GLU A 322 -8.07 -19.54 -0.37
C GLU A 322 -7.42 -18.49 -1.28
N ILE A 323 -6.25 -18.74 -1.85
CA ILE A 323 -5.62 -17.82 -2.81
C ILE A 323 -6.51 -17.60 -4.03
N ASN A 324 -7.09 -18.67 -4.58
CA ASN A 324 -7.99 -18.55 -5.73
C ASN A 324 -9.25 -17.74 -5.38
N ALA A 325 -9.84 -17.98 -4.19
CA ALA A 325 -11.00 -17.23 -3.71
C ALA A 325 -10.66 -15.73 -3.50
N MET A 326 -9.53 -15.43 -2.85
CA MET A 326 -9.05 -14.07 -2.66
C MET A 326 -8.85 -13.36 -4.02
N ARG A 327 -8.17 -14.01 -4.97
CA ARG A 327 -7.90 -13.46 -6.30
C ARG A 327 -9.19 -13.12 -7.02
N LEU A 328 -10.15 -14.04 -7.10
CA LEU A 328 -11.44 -13.80 -7.74
C LEU A 328 -12.19 -12.63 -7.08
N SER A 329 -12.19 -12.55 -5.76
CA SER A 329 -12.83 -11.45 -5.04
C SER A 329 -12.15 -10.10 -5.28
N VAL A 330 -10.82 -10.08 -5.36
CA VAL A 330 -10.04 -8.86 -5.67
C VAL A 330 -10.30 -8.40 -7.10
N LEU A 331 -10.31 -9.31 -8.07
CA LEU A 331 -10.64 -8.99 -9.46
C LEU A 331 -12.08 -8.44 -9.59
N GLN A 332 -13.03 -9.03 -8.85
CA GLN A 332 -14.40 -8.51 -8.82
C GLN A 332 -14.49 -7.12 -8.21
N ALA A 333 -13.75 -6.85 -7.14
CA ALA A 333 -13.70 -5.52 -6.51
C ALA A 333 -13.07 -4.48 -7.45
N ALA A 334 -12.00 -4.85 -8.16
CA ALA A 334 -11.39 -4.01 -9.19
C ALA A 334 -12.36 -3.73 -10.35
N LYS A 335 -13.04 -4.77 -10.86
CA LYS A 335 -14.08 -4.61 -11.87
C LYS A 335 -15.23 -3.72 -11.40
N ALA A 336 -15.62 -3.83 -10.12
CA ALA A 336 -16.65 -2.98 -9.56
C ALA A 336 -16.24 -1.50 -9.55
N MET A 337 -14.96 -1.18 -9.33
CA MET A 337 -14.45 0.19 -9.44
C MET A 337 -14.57 0.72 -10.87
N ASP A 338 -14.24 -0.10 -11.87
CA ASP A 338 -14.33 0.28 -13.28
C ASP A 338 -15.79 0.52 -13.75
N VAL A 339 -16.73 -0.31 -13.27
CA VAL A 339 -18.12 -0.28 -13.72
C VAL A 339 -18.99 0.67 -12.91
N LEU A 340 -18.81 0.69 -11.57
CA LEU A 340 -19.69 1.41 -10.65
C LEU A 340 -19.06 2.72 -10.12
N GLY A 341 -17.75 2.91 -10.30
CA GLY A 341 -16.98 3.98 -9.69
C GLY A 341 -16.71 3.75 -8.20
N ASN A 342 -15.76 4.49 -7.65
CA ASN A 342 -15.22 4.29 -6.29
C ASN A 342 -16.29 4.32 -5.18
N LYS A 343 -17.29 5.19 -5.32
CA LYS A 343 -18.34 5.36 -4.29
C LYS A 343 -19.19 4.10 -4.13
N GLU A 344 -19.69 3.56 -5.23
CA GLU A 344 -20.57 2.39 -5.21
C GLU A 344 -19.76 1.08 -5.03
N ALA A 345 -18.52 1.03 -5.54
CA ALA A 345 -17.60 -0.09 -5.34
C ALA A 345 -17.13 -0.23 -3.88
N ARG A 346 -17.37 0.75 -3.01
CA ARG A 346 -16.91 0.78 -1.60
C ARG A 346 -17.19 -0.51 -0.83
N ILE A 347 -18.33 -1.15 -1.07
CA ILE A 347 -18.71 -2.40 -0.38
C ILE A 347 -17.78 -3.55 -0.81
N TYR A 348 -17.49 -3.66 -2.10
CA TYR A 348 -16.59 -4.67 -2.66
C TYR A 348 -15.15 -4.44 -2.17
N ILE A 349 -14.68 -3.20 -2.19
CA ILE A 349 -13.36 -2.80 -1.68
C ILE A 349 -13.24 -3.16 -0.18
N SER A 350 -14.27 -2.86 0.62
CA SER A 350 -14.26 -3.17 2.05
C SER A 350 -14.29 -4.69 2.31
N ALA A 351 -15.04 -5.45 1.52
CA ALA A 351 -15.09 -6.90 1.65
C ALA A 351 -13.71 -7.54 1.43
N VAL A 352 -13.01 -7.17 0.36
CA VAL A 352 -11.67 -7.72 0.09
C VAL A 352 -10.63 -7.22 1.07
N LYS A 353 -10.73 -5.96 1.54
CA LYS A 353 -9.79 -5.41 2.52
C LYS A 353 -9.90 -6.08 3.89
N ALA A 354 -11.11 -6.49 4.31
CA ALA A 354 -11.28 -7.30 5.51
C ALA A 354 -10.76 -8.74 5.33
N MET A 355 -11.03 -9.36 4.17
CA MET A 355 -10.77 -10.78 3.94
C MET A 355 -9.31 -11.06 3.57
N VAL A 356 -8.73 -10.31 2.63
CA VAL A 356 -7.45 -10.69 1.99
C VAL A 356 -6.26 -10.67 2.94
N PRO A 357 -6.02 -9.61 3.74
CA PRO A 357 -4.90 -9.62 4.68
C PRO A 357 -5.04 -10.69 5.75
N GLU A 358 -6.26 -10.95 6.25
CA GLU A 358 -6.51 -12.01 7.23
C GLU A 358 -6.14 -13.39 6.69
N LYS A 359 -6.67 -13.73 5.51
CA LYS A 359 -6.42 -15.04 4.87
C LYS A 359 -4.97 -15.23 4.47
N ALA A 360 -4.33 -14.18 3.95
CA ALA A 360 -2.92 -14.22 3.60
C ALA A 360 -2.03 -14.42 4.84
N CYS A 361 -2.33 -13.79 5.98
CA CYS A 361 -1.64 -14.07 7.25
C CYS A 361 -1.71 -15.55 7.61
N LEU A 362 -2.88 -16.18 7.51
CA LEU A 362 -3.03 -17.62 7.80
C LEU A 362 -2.20 -18.48 6.85
N ILE A 363 -2.14 -18.16 5.57
CA ILE A 363 -1.34 -18.89 4.58
C ILE A 363 0.15 -18.76 4.89
N ILE A 364 0.62 -17.54 5.18
CA ILE A 364 2.03 -17.29 5.51
C ILE A 364 2.40 -17.98 6.83
N ASP A 365 1.53 -17.94 7.84
CA ASP A 365 1.72 -18.66 9.10
C ASP A 365 1.93 -20.16 8.87
N GLN A 366 1.10 -20.78 8.02
CA GLN A 366 1.26 -22.19 7.67
C GLN A 366 2.55 -22.46 6.88
N ALA A 367 2.99 -21.53 6.06
CA ALA A 367 4.28 -21.62 5.38
C ALA A 367 5.45 -21.56 6.39
N ILE A 368 5.39 -20.65 7.36
CA ILE A 368 6.34 -20.57 8.48
C ILE A 368 6.37 -21.90 9.24
N GLN A 369 5.21 -22.41 9.63
CA GLN A 369 5.08 -23.66 10.36
C GLN A 369 5.73 -24.83 9.61
N MET A 370 5.55 -24.91 8.29
CA MET A 370 6.13 -25.97 7.45
C MET A 370 7.66 -25.85 7.29
N HIS A 371 8.21 -24.64 7.44
CA HIS A 371 9.66 -24.39 7.46
C HIS A 371 10.28 -24.66 8.84
N GLY A 372 9.49 -24.75 9.91
CA GLY A 372 9.96 -24.88 11.29
C GLY A 372 10.74 -23.64 11.72
N ALA A 373 11.79 -23.79 12.52
CA ALA A 373 12.61 -22.68 13.02
C ALA A 373 13.19 -21.78 11.90
N ALA A 374 13.46 -22.34 10.72
CA ALA A 374 13.89 -21.54 9.57
C ALA A 374 12.82 -20.53 9.12
N GLY A 375 11.55 -20.85 9.30
CA GLY A 375 10.42 -19.99 8.89
C GLY A 375 10.30 -18.70 9.68
N VAL A 376 10.78 -18.66 10.93
CA VAL A 376 10.80 -17.46 11.79
C VAL A 376 12.14 -16.74 11.78
N SER A 377 13.08 -17.18 10.95
CA SER A 377 14.45 -16.66 10.90
C SER A 377 14.72 -15.95 9.58
N GLN A 378 15.85 -15.26 9.52
CA GLN A 378 16.38 -14.60 8.32
C GLN A 378 16.72 -15.54 7.15
N TRP A 379 16.61 -16.86 7.32
CA TRP A 379 16.87 -17.85 6.27
C TRP A 379 15.72 -18.00 5.26
N THR A 380 14.59 -17.41 5.58
CA THR A 380 13.43 -17.33 4.67
C THR A 380 12.81 -15.95 4.75
N PRO A 381 12.15 -15.47 3.69
CA PRO A 381 11.46 -14.19 3.73
C PRO A 381 10.11 -14.25 4.46
N LEU A 382 9.73 -15.39 5.02
CA LEU A 382 8.37 -15.62 5.51
C LEU A 382 8.00 -14.78 6.74
N ALA A 383 8.96 -14.55 7.65
CA ALA A 383 8.74 -13.71 8.83
C ALA A 383 8.46 -12.25 8.40
N ASP A 384 9.26 -11.71 7.48
CA ASP A 384 9.06 -10.37 6.93
C ASP A 384 7.75 -10.28 6.15
N MET A 385 7.44 -11.29 5.32
CA MET A 385 6.17 -11.37 4.61
C MET A 385 4.97 -11.37 5.57
N TYR A 386 5.06 -12.09 6.70
CA TYR A 386 4.02 -12.09 7.72
C TYR A 386 3.86 -10.72 8.38
N THR A 387 4.97 -10.09 8.74
CA THR A 387 5.01 -8.75 9.32
C THR A 387 4.35 -7.73 8.39
N ASP A 388 4.72 -7.75 7.12
CA ASP A 388 4.17 -6.89 6.07
C ASP A 388 2.66 -7.06 5.86
N VAL A 389 2.18 -8.30 5.87
CA VAL A 389 0.75 -8.57 5.65
C VAL A 389 -0.05 -8.31 6.92
N ARG A 390 0.53 -8.59 8.10
CA ARG A 390 -0.17 -8.43 9.38
C ARG A 390 -0.52 -6.97 9.69
N HIS A 391 0.35 -6.03 9.36
CA HIS A 391 0.04 -4.61 9.57
C HIS A 391 -1.04 -4.09 8.61
N LEU A 392 -1.22 -4.71 7.43
CA LEU A 392 -2.29 -4.35 6.50
C LEU A 392 -3.70 -4.59 7.05
N ARG A 393 -3.84 -5.37 8.13
CA ARG A 393 -5.10 -5.52 8.85
C ARG A 393 -5.50 -4.25 9.62
N PHE A 394 -4.59 -3.28 9.75
CA PHE A 394 -4.80 -1.95 10.35
C PHE A 394 -4.70 -0.82 9.33
N ALA A 395 -3.72 -0.88 8.43
CA ALA A 395 -3.46 0.16 7.44
C ALA A 395 -4.66 0.40 6.53
N ASP A 396 -4.93 1.65 6.19
CA ASP A 396 -6.06 2.09 5.36
C ASP A 396 -7.45 1.65 5.89
N GLY A 397 -7.55 1.50 7.20
CA GLY A 397 -8.72 1.07 7.96
C GLY A 397 -8.59 -0.36 8.49
N PRO A 398 -8.87 -0.57 9.78
CA PRO A 398 -8.83 -1.91 10.38
C PRO A 398 -9.96 -2.79 9.86
N ASP A 399 -9.79 -4.11 10.01
CA ASP A 399 -10.76 -5.12 9.59
C ASP A 399 -12.18 -4.80 10.09
N GLU A 400 -12.31 -4.35 11.35
CA GLU A 400 -13.59 -4.02 11.98
C GLU A 400 -14.34 -2.89 11.25
N VAL A 401 -13.62 -1.86 10.78
CA VAL A 401 -14.23 -0.77 10.00
C VAL A 401 -14.76 -1.29 8.67
N HIS A 402 -14.02 -2.18 8.02
CA HIS A 402 -14.43 -2.77 6.75
C HIS A 402 -15.60 -3.75 6.92
N HIS A 403 -15.57 -4.59 7.96
CA HIS A 403 -16.71 -5.44 8.32
C HIS A 403 -17.96 -4.61 8.65
N MET A 404 -17.80 -3.50 9.36
CA MET A 404 -18.92 -2.58 9.64
C MET A 404 -19.53 -2.02 8.35
N VAL A 405 -18.72 -1.63 7.36
CA VAL A 405 -19.21 -1.11 6.07
C VAL A 405 -20.04 -2.18 5.35
N VAL A 406 -19.53 -3.40 5.24
CA VAL A 406 -20.21 -4.51 4.57
C VAL A 406 -21.49 -4.93 5.32
N GLY A 407 -21.38 -5.09 6.64
CA GLY A 407 -22.52 -5.51 7.47
C GLY A 407 -23.67 -4.50 7.46
N ARG A 408 -23.36 -3.20 7.56
CA ARG A 408 -24.38 -2.14 7.45
C ARG A 408 -25.07 -2.15 6.10
N ALA A 409 -24.31 -2.26 5.03
CA ALA A 409 -24.87 -2.33 3.68
C ALA A 409 -25.81 -3.54 3.51
N GLU A 410 -25.52 -4.65 4.16
CA GLU A 410 -26.41 -5.83 4.14
C GLU A 410 -27.69 -5.58 4.96
N LEU A 411 -27.58 -5.02 6.17
CA LEU A 411 -28.71 -4.70 7.03
C LEU A 411 -29.65 -3.66 6.40
N GLN A 412 -29.10 -2.67 5.69
CA GLN A 412 -29.90 -1.66 4.98
C GLN A 412 -30.81 -2.25 3.91
N LYS A 413 -30.48 -3.39 3.29
CA LYS A 413 -31.34 -4.09 2.32
C LYS A 413 -32.65 -4.60 2.94
N TYR A 414 -32.70 -4.70 4.25
CA TYR A 414 -33.84 -5.21 5.02
C TYR A 414 -34.46 -4.12 5.94
N ASP A 415 -34.11 -2.85 5.71
CA ASP A 415 -34.56 -1.70 6.52
C ASP A 415 -34.25 -1.86 8.02
N LEU A 416 -33.14 -2.54 8.35
CA LEU A 416 -32.72 -2.81 9.74
C LEU A 416 -31.62 -1.87 10.25
N TRP A 417 -31.21 -0.89 9.44
CA TRP A 417 -30.13 0.05 9.82
C TRP A 417 -30.39 1.44 9.26
#